data_18147b99e81459f22e847cfdb3af33c7
#
_entry.id   18147b99e81459f22e847cfdb3af33c7
#
_cell.length_a   1.000
_cell.length_b   1.000
_cell.length_c   1.000
_cell.angle_alpha   90.00
_cell.angle_beta   90.00
_cell.angle_gamma   90.00
#
_symmetry.space_group_name_H-M   'P 1'
#
loop_
_entity.id
_entity.type
_entity.pdbx_description
1 polymer ?
#
loop_
_entity_poly.entity_id
_entity_poly.type
_entity_poly.pdbx_seq_one_letter_code
_entity_poly.pdbx_strand_id
1 'polypeptide(L)'
;MIKLIIGLILLAAPFLLAALFKDKKRGFIYIFFFLIVFHTFLALSTQFFGIFYYSVILGANLLAVFLLLAWSLKNKEKFQFSFQPVKIDWFIFIVAIISVLSLYQIHYNYTGKFNMVNDALYQYHEAKNMKYVYPYFSDEWYAVSLAKEAINSNSLPLKNPFDNSFFINPEIVFHSFIAEIALFLGLDLLTQYTLLSIFINTLLI
;
A
#
# COMPACT_ATOMS: atom_id res chain seq x y z
N MET A 1 5.31 -14.97 -5.48
CA MET A 1 6.56 -14.37 -6.00
C MET A 1 6.39 -13.69 -7.38
N ILE A 2 5.84 -14.36 -8.42
CA ILE A 2 5.68 -13.74 -9.76
C ILE A 2 4.80 -12.47 -9.74
N LYS A 3 3.64 -12.50 -9.06
CA LYS A 3 2.76 -11.33 -8.94
C LYS A 3 3.47 -10.14 -8.31
N LEU A 4 4.27 -10.38 -7.26
CA LEU A 4 5.04 -9.35 -6.59
C LEU A 4 6.04 -8.67 -7.55
N ILE A 5 6.78 -9.47 -8.32
CA ILE A 5 7.77 -8.93 -9.28
C ILE A 5 7.07 -8.09 -10.34
N ILE A 6 6.00 -8.62 -10.95
CA ILE A 6 5.23 -7.91 -11.98
C ILE A 6 4.64 -6.61 -11.39
N GLY A 7 4.02 -6.69 -10.22
CA GLY A 7 3.42 -5.53 -9.56
C GLY A 7 4.45 -4.45 -9.25
N LEU A 8 5.61 -4.82 -8.70
CA LEU A 8 6.69 -3.87 -8.41
C LEU A 8 7.23 -3.20 -9.69
N ILE A 9 7.39 -3.95 -10.78
CA ILE A 9 7.81 -3.38 -12.08
C ILE A 9 6.78 -2.36 -12.58
N LEU A 10 5.49 -2.70 -12.53
CA LEU A 10 4.43 -1.81 -13.00
C LEU A 10 4.25 -0.58 -12.11
N LEU A 11 4.44 -0.69 -10.79
CA LEU A 11 4.46 0.46 -9.88
C LEU A 11 5.69 1.35 -10.09
N ALA A 12 6.85 0.76 -10.40
CA ALA A 12 8.09 1.52 -10.64
C ALA A 12 8.10 2.22 -12.01
N ALA A 13 7.44 1.67 -13.02
CA ALA A 13 7.48 2.20 -14.39
C ALA A 13 7.05 3.68 -14.50
N PRO A 14 5.96 4.15 -13.87
CA PRO A 14 5.59 5.56 -13.85
C PRO A 14 6.66 6.46 -13.21
N PHE A 15 7.34 6.00 -12.15
CA PHE A 15 8.43 6.76 -11.51
C PHE A 15 9.67 6.85 -12.40
N LEU A 16 9.98 5.80 -13.15
CA LEU A 16 11.04 5.86 -14.16
C LEU A 16 10.71 6.90 -15.25
N LEU A 17 9.45 6.98 -15.66
CA LEU A 17 8.99 8.05 -16.57
C LEU A 17 9.10 9.43 -15.91
N ALA A 18 8.75 9.56 -14.62
CA ALA A 18 8.91 10.81 -13.88
C ALA A 18 10.36 11.31 -13.88
N ALA A 19 11.34 10.39 -13.76
CA ALA A 19 12.77 10.71 -13.79
C ALA A 19 13.24 11.28 -15.14
N LEU A 20 12.49 11.06 -16.21
CA LEU A 20 12.76 11.59 -17.55
C LEU A 20 12.16 12.98 -17.80
N PHE A 21 11.33 13.52 -16.91
CA PHE A 21 10.84 14.89 -17.06
C PHE A 21 11.98 15.90 -16.98
N LYS A 22 11.90 16.98 -17.74
CA LYS A 22 12.84 18.11 -17.65
C LYS A 22 12.82 18.71 -16.25
N ASP A 23 11.62 18.93 -15.70
CA ASP A 23 11.41 19.27 -14.28
C ASP A 23 11.09 17.99 -13.50
N LYS A 24 12.13 17.32 -13.04
CA LYS A 24 12.02 16.03 -12.33
C LYS A 24 11.15 16.14 -11.08
N LYS A 25 11.28 17.23 -10.31
CA LYS A 25 10.50 17.43 -9.09
C LYS A 25 9.00 17.44 -9.37
N ARG A 26 8.57 18.21 -10.38
CA ARG A 26 7.16 18.21 -10.81
C ARG A 26 6.74 16.85 -11.37
N GLY A 27 7.61 16.21 -12.15
CA GLY A 27 7.35 14.88 -12.69
C GLY A 27 7.04 13.86 -11.59
N PHE A 28 7.86 13.80 -10.54
CA PHE A 28 7.63 12.92 -9.40
C PHE A 28 6.34 13.23 -8.66
N ILE A 29 6.06 14.52 -8.38
CA ILE A 29 4.83 14.94 -7.71
C ILE A 29 3.59 14.52 -8.52
N TYR A 30 3.58 14.78 -9.84
CA TYR A 30 2.45 14.42 -10.70
C TYR A 30 2.23 12.91 -10.76
N ILE A 31 3.29 12.12 -10.90
CA ILE A 31 3.18 10.66 -10.95
C ILE A 31 2.75 10.09 -9.59
N PHE A 32 3.25 10.62 -8.49
CA PHE A 32 2.85 10.19 -7.16
C PHE A 32 1.35 10.40 -6.92
N PHE A 33 0.84 11.61 -7.16
CA PHE A 33 -0.60 11.88 -7.05
C PHE A 33 -1.43 11.08 -8.04
N PHE A 34 -0.95 10.94 -9.28
CA PHE A 34 -1.62 10.10 -10.26
C PHE A 34 -1.78 8.66 -9.76
N LEU A 35 -0.74 8.06 -9.22
CA LEU A 35 -0.79 6.68 -8.73
C LEU A 35 -1.76 6.53 -7.56
N ILE A 36 -1.74 7.45 -6.58
CA ILE A 36 -2.69 7.40 -5.46
C ILE A 36 -4.13 7.47 -5.97
N VAL A 37 -4.43 8.46 -6.81
CA VAL A 37 -5.79 8.65 -7.35
C VAL A 37 -6.20 7.47 -8.22
N PHE A 38 -5.31 6.99 -9.09
CA PHE A 38 -5.56 5.87 -9.99
C PHE A 38 -5.87 4.58 -9.21
N HIS A 39 -5.00 4.19 -8.26
CA HIS A 39 -5.21 2.97 -7.49
C HIS A 39 -6.44 3.06 -6.58
N THR A 40 -6.68 4.22 -5.96
CA THR A 40 -7.90 4.44 -5.17
C THR A 40 -9.15 4.31 -6.02
N PHE A 41 -9.18 4.96 -7.19
CA PHE A 41 -10.32 4.87 -8.11
C PHE A 41 -10.50 3.46 -8.65
N LEU A 42 -9.41 2.78 -9.02
CA LEU A 42 -9.43 1.40 -9.50
C LEU A 42 -9.98 0.45 -8.43
N ALA A 43 -9.51 0.59 -7.18
CA ALA A 43 -10.00 -0.19 -6.05
C ALA A 43 -11.51 -0.03 -5.86
N LEU A 44 -11.98 1.21 -5.72
CA LEU A 44 -13.38 1.50 -5.47
C LEU A 44 -14.29 1.07 -6.62
N SER A 45 -13.91 1.37 -7.87
CA SER A 45 -14.72 1.05 -9.04
C SER A 45 -14.83 -0.46 -9.25
N THR A 46 -13.71 -1.19 -9.18
CA THR A 46 -13.72 -2.63 -9.40
C THR A 46 -14.46 -3.39 -8.30
N GLN A 47 -14.36 -2.94 -7.06
CA GLN A 47 -15.13 -3.49 -5.94
C GLN A 47 -16.61 -3.14 -6.04
N PHE A 48 -16.93 -1.91 -6.41
CA PHE A 48 -18.34 -1.49 -6.61
C PHE A 48 -19.06 -2.32 -7.68
N PHE A 49 -18.37 -2.61 -8.79
CA PHE A 49 -18.93 -3.42 -9.88
C PHE A 49 -18.78 -4.95 -9.68
N GLY A 50 -18.19 -5.39 -8.59
CA GLY A 50 -17.99 -6.83 -8.31
C GLY A 50 -16.99 -7.52 -9.26
N ILE A 51 -16.08 -6.76 -9.85
CA ILE A 51 -15.04 -7.27 -10.79
C ILE A 51 -13.63 -7.12 -10.22
N PHE A 52 -13.51 -7.20 -8.91
CA PHE A 52 -12.25 -7.02 -8.19
C PHE A 52 -11.38 -8.28 -8.28
N TYR A 53 -10.84 -8.55 -9.47
CA TYR A 53 -9.96 -9.69 -9.76
C TYR A 53 -8.56 -9.23 -10.12
N TYR A 54 -7.57 -10.06 -9.79
CA TYR A 54 -6.17 -9.79 -10.13
C TYR A 54 -5.97 -9.47 -11.63
N SER A 55 -6.63 -10.20 -12.52
CA SER A 55 -6.52 -9.98 -13.98
C SER A 55 -7.05 -8.61 -14.41
N VAL A 56 -8.12 -8.12 -13.79
CA VAL A 56 -8.68 -6.78 -14.06
C VAL A 56 -7.73 -5.71 -13.57
N ILE A 57 -7.23 -5.85 -12.32
CA ILE A 57 -6.27 -4.90 -11.74
C ILE A 57 -4.97 -4.87 -12.57
N LEU A 58 -4.44 -6.03 -12.95
CA LEU A 58 -3.25 -6.13 -13.80
C LEU A 58 -3.49 -5.47 -15.16
N GLY A 59 -4.62 -5.76 -15.82
CA GLY A 59 -4.97 -5.18 -17.12
C GLY A 59 -5.09 -3.65 -17.06
N ALA A 60 -5.71 -3.11 -16.01
CA ALA A 60 -5.82 -1.68 -15.80
C ALA A 60 -4.45 -1.01 -15.60
N ASN A 61 -3.55 -1.65 -14.82
CA ASN A 61 -2.19 -1.15 -14.60
C ASN A 61 -1.36 -1.17 -15.90
N LEU A 62 -1.45 -2.25 -16.70
CA LEU A 62 -0.78 -2.31 -18.00
C LEU A 62 -1.28 -1.21 -18.94
N LEU A 63 -2.60 -1.00 -18.97
CA LEU A 63 -3.21 0.07 -19.77
C LEU A 63 -2.73 1.46 -19.29
N ALA A 64 -2.70 1.71 -17.99
CA ALA A 64 -2.23 2.96 -17.42
C ALA A 64 -0.77 3.24 -17.79
N VAL A 65 0.12 2.27 -17.66
CA VAL A 65 1.54 2.40 -18.06
C VAL A 65 1.64 2.65 -19.57
N PHE A 66 0.88 1.92 -20.39
CA PHE A 66 0.84 2.14 -21.84
C PHE A 66 0.38 3.56 -22.21
N LEU A 67 -0.69 4.05 -21.58
CA LEU A 67 -1.19 5.41 -21.81
C LEU A 67 -0.19 6.49 -21.37
N LEU A 68 0.51 6.29 -20.25
CA LEU A 68 1.57 7.18 -19.79
C LEU A 68 2.73 7.20 -20.77
N LEU A 69 3.15 6.05 -21.30
CA LEU A 69 4.18 5.96 -22.33
C LEU A 69 3.75 6.68 -23.63
N ALA A 70 2.55 6.42 -24.12
CA ALA A 70 2.01 7.07 -25.31
C ALA A 70 1.93 8.60 -25.12
N TRP A 71 1.50 9.04 -23.93
CA TRP A 71 1.47 10.45 -23.59
C TRP A 71 2.87 11.06 -23.55
N SER A 72 3.86 10.36 -22.99
CA SER A 72 5.26 10.82 -22.94
C SER A 72 5.86 10.97 -24.33
N LEU A 73 5.58 10.02 -25.23
CA LEU A 73 6.03 10.07 -26.62
C LEU A 73 5.39 11.22 -27.41
N LYS A 74 4.13 11.53 -27.12
CA LYS A 74 3.43 12.68 -27.73
C LYS A 74 3.98 14.02 -27.25
N ASN A 75 4.44 14.10 -25.99
CA ASN A 75 4.91 15.33 -25.36
C ASN A 75 6.43 15.31 -25.15
N LYS A 76 7.19 14.89 -26.17
CA LYS A 76 8.65 14.73 -26.10
C LYS A 76 9.39 15.98 -25.61
N GLU A 77 8.86 17.17 -25.87
CA GLU A 77 9.44 18.45 -25.44
C GLU A 77 9.46 18.62 -23.92
N LYS A 78 8.62 17.89 -23.17
CA LYS A 78 8.59 17.90 -21.69
C LYS A 78 9.58 16.92 -21.08
N PHE A 79 10.17 16.03 -21.88
CA PHE A 79 11.05 14.97 -21.43
C PHE A 79 12.49 15.22 -21.89
N GLN A 80 13.42 14.81 -21.05
CA GLN A 80 14.85 14.83 -21.36
C GLN A 80 15.37 13.40 -21.24
N PHE A 81 15.68 12.77 -22.36
CA PHE A 81 16.17 11.39 -22.41
C PHE A 81 17.65 11.25 -22.00
N SER A 82 18.21 12.23 -21.29
CA SER A 82 19.54 12.11 -20.68
C SER A 82 19.41 11.73 -19.21
N PHE A 83 20.01 10.65 -18.82
CA PHE A 83 20.13 10.25 -17.42
C PHE A 83 21.06 11.24 -16.70
N GLN A 84 20.50 12.23 -16.07
CA GLN A 84 21.23 13.01 -15.09
C GLN A 84 20.97 12.40 -13.70
N PRO A 85 22.02 12.18 -12.88
CA PRO A 85 21.84 11.64 -11.54
C PRO A 85 20.91 12.57 -10.75
N VAL A 86 19.90 11.99 -10.13
CA VAL A 86 19.02 12.71 -9.20
C VAL A 86 19.88 13.07 -7.98
N LYS A 87 19.96 14.34 -7.65
CA LYS A 87 20.59 14.74 -6.38
C LYS A 87 19.72 14.22 -5.25
N ILE A 88 20.25 13.28 -4.50
CA ILE A 88 19.58 12.72 -3.32
C ILE A 88 19.61 13.79 -2.23
N ASP A 89 18.44 14.16 -1.73
CA ASP A 89 18.35 14.92 -0.50
C ASP A 89 18.64 13.98 0.68
N TRP A 90 19.86 14.05 1.17
CA TRP A 90 20.33 13.19 2.26
C TRP A 90 19.51 13.35 3.54
N PHE A 91 18.94 14.54 3.78
CA PHE A 91 18.07 14.74 4.94
C PHE A 91 16.79 13.92 4.83
N ILE A 92 16.09 14.00 3.70
CA ILE A 92 14.87 13.19 3.44
C ILE A 92 15.21 11.70 3.52
N PHE A 93 16.33 11.29 2.91
CA PHE A 93 16.75 9.88 2.93
C PHE A 93 17.01 9.38 4.36
N ILE A 94 17.68 10.17 5.21
CA ILE A 94 17.93 9.81 6.61
C ILE A 94 16.61 9.74 7.40
N VAL A 95 15.71 10.72 7.21
CA VAL A 95 14.39 10.70 7.85
C VAL A 95 13.60 9.46 7.46
N ALA A 96 13.57 9.11 6.18
CA ALA A 96 12.91 7.89 5.70
C ALA A 96 13.51 6.63 6.33
N ILE A 97 14.83 6.50 6.40
CA ILE A 97 15.50 5.37 7.08
C ILE A 97 15.12 5.29 8.55
N ILE A 98 15.18 6.42 9.28
CA ILE A 98 14.83 6.44 10.71
C ILE A 98 13.37 6.03 10.89
N SER A 99 12.45 6.51 10.05
CA SER A 99 11.04 6.14 10.09
C SER A 99 10.83 4.65 9.86
N VAL A 100 11.46 4.06 8.83
CA VAL A 100 11.40 2.62 8.56
C VAL A 100 11.94 1.82 9.74
N LEU A 101 13.10 2.19 10.27
CA LEU A 101 13.72 1.49 11.39
C LEU A 101 12.87 1.59 12.66
N SER A 102 12.26 2.76 12.93
CA SER A 102 11.40 2.96 14.09
C SER A 102 10.14 2.11 13.99
N LEU A 103 9.47 2.10 12.82
CA LEU A 103 8.28 1.29 12.58
C LEU A 103 8.61 -0.20 12.63
N TYR A 104 9.75 -0.61 12.04
CA TYR A 104 10.22 -2.00 12.13
C TYR A 104 10.51 -2.41 13.57
N GLN A 105 11.16 -1.54 14.37
CA GLN A 105 11.46 -1.80 15.77
C GLN A 105 10.17 -2.02 16.59
N ILE A 106 9.13 -1.21 16.33
CA ILE A 106 7.85 -1.34 17.03
C ILE A 106 7.20 -2.69 16.71
N HIS A 107 7.24 -3.13 15.46
CA HIS A 107 6.50 -4.33 15.02
C HIS A 107 7.29 -5.64 15.16
N TYR A 108 8.62 -5.61 15.02
CA TYR A 108 9.43 -6.84 14.91
C TYR A 108 10.44 -7.04 16.05
N ASN A 109 10.59 -6.07 16.93
CA ASN A 109 11.51 -6.17 18.07
C ASN A 109 10.93 -5.50 19.30
N TYR A 110 9.65 -5.75 19.55
CA TYR A 110 8.96 -5.17 20.69
C TYR A 110 9.47 -5.76 22.00
N THR A 111 9.80 -4.88 22.93
CA THR A 111 10.08 -5.21 24.32
C THR A 111 9.19 -4.34 25.20
N GLY A 112 8.36 -4.95 26.00
CA GLY A 112 7.42 -4.21 26.84
C GLY A 112 6.47 -5.13 27.61
N LYS A 113 5.44 -4.52 28.18
CA LYS A 113 4.39 -5.21 28.90
C LYS A 113 3.10 -5.10 28.13
N PHE A 114 2.37 -6.18 28.00
CA PHE A 114 1.03 -6.17 27.44
C PHE A 114 0.06 -6.84 28.43
N ASN A 115 -1.18 -6.34 28.39
CA ASN A 115 -2.24 -6.84 29.23
C ASN A 115 -3.02 -7.91 28.46
N MET A 116 -3.15 -9.09 29.04
CA MET A 116 -4.15 -10.05 28.59
C MET A 116 -5.32 -10.02 29.57
N VAL A 117 -6.51 -9.83 29.06
CA VAL A 117 -7.75 -9.99 29.83
C VAL A 117 -8.21 -11.42 29.61
N ASN A 118 -8.07 -12.25 30.64
CA ASN A 118 -8.60 -13.60 30.64
C ASN A 118 -9.55 -13.72 31.82
N ASP A 119 -10.81 -14.04 31.59
CA ASP A 119 -11.87 -14.23 32.64
C ASP A 119 -11.93 -13.11 33.70
N ALA A 120 -11.91 -11.84 33.24
CA ALA A 120 -11.93 -10.65 34.10
C ALA A 120 -10.66 -10.44 34.97
N LEU A 121 -9.62 -11.22 34.78
CA LEU A 121 -8.34 -11.02 35.43
C LEU A 121 -7.35 -10.35 34.46
N TYR A 122 -6.76 -9.23 34.90
CA TYR A 122 -5.68 -8.57 34.17
C TYR A 122 -4.38 -9.31 34.46
N GLN A 123 -3.84 -10.00 33.46
CA GLN A 123 -2.52 -10.59 33.54
C GLN A 123 -1.52 -9.73 32.75
N TYR A 124 -0.43 -9.35 33.40
CA TYR A 124 0.66 -8.62 32.77
C TYR A 124 1.71 -9.62 32.27
N HIS A 125 1.93 -9.62 30.98
CA HIS A 125 3.00 -10.41 30.36
C HIS A 125 4.10 -9.49 29.90
N GLU A 126 5.35 -9.84 30.23
CA GLU A 126 6.52 -9.18 29.68
C GLU A 126 6.92 -9.87 28.37
N ALA A 127 7.05 -9.07 27.32
CA ALA A 127 7.61 -9.51 26.05
C ALA A 127 9.00 -8.94 25.89
N LYS A 128 9.98 -9.77 25.55
CA LYS A 128 11.34 -9.36 25.20
C LYS A 128 11.67 -9.85 23.80
N ASN A 129 12.13 -8.94 22.93
CA ASN A 129 12.56 -9.25 21.57
C ASN A 129 11.51 -10.06 20.78
N MET A 130 10.24 -9.74 20.98
CA MET A 130 9.15 -10.46 20.33
C MET A 130 9.11 -10.11 18.85
N LYS A 131 9.32 -11.13 18.00
CA LYS A 131 9.10 -11.02 16.56
C LYS A 131 7.66 -11.41 16.27
N TYR A 132 6.83 -10.42 15.97
CA TYR A 132 5.43 -10.64 15.69
C TYR A 132 5.10 -10.13 14.28
N VAL A 133 4.82 -11.05 13.38
CA VAL A 133 4.58 -10.75 11.96
C VAL A 133 3.14 -10.36 11.65
N TYR A 134 2.22 -10.59 12.59
CA TYR A 134 0.80 -10.31 12.42
C TYR A 134 0.46 -8.87 12.84
N PRO A 135 -0.73 -8.37 12.49
CA PRO A 135 -1.22 -7.08 12.99
C PRO A 135 -1.15 -7.01 14.52
N TYR A 136 -0.67 -5.89 15.04
CA TYR A 136 -0.37 -5.76 16.47
C TYR A 136 -1.54 -5.18 17.26
N PHE A 137 -2.25 -4.21 16.66
CA PHE A 137 -3.37 -3.51 17.29
C PHE A 137 -4.71 -4.02 16.77
N SER A 138 -5.77 -3.87 17.57
CA SER A 138 -7.14 -4.23 17.19
C SER A 138 -7.58 -3.56 15.89
N ASP A 139 -7.21 -2.30 15.69
CA ASP A 139 -7.56 -1.54 14.50
C ASP A 139 -6.86 -2.09 13.24
N GLU A 140 -5.63 -2.56 13.37
CA GLU A 140 -4.93 -3.24 12.28
C GLU A 140 -5.61 -4.56 11.91
N TRP A 141 -6.06 -5.35 12.90
CA TRP A 141 -6.84 -6.56 12.66
C TRP A 141 -8.15 -6.27 11.96
N TYR A 142 -8.82 -5.19 12.35
CA TYR A 142 -10.03 -4.74 11.70
C TYR A 142 -9.79 -4.33 10.24
N ALA A 143 -8.77 -3.54 9.99
CA ALA A 143 -8.36 -3.12 8.65
C ALA A 143 -8.00 -4.32 7.75
N VAL A 144 -7.22 -5.28 8.27
CA VAL A 144 -6.88 -6.52 7.57
C VAL A 144 -8.13 -7.33 7.24
N SER A 145 -9.07 -7.45 8.20
CA SER A 145 -10.30 -8.21 8.00
C SER A 145 -11.17 -7.61 6.91
N LEU A 146 -11.34 -6.28 6.89
CA LEU A 146 -12.10 -5.57 5.85
C LEU A 146 -11.42 -5.68 4.47
N ALA A 147 -10.11 -5.52 4.40
CA ALA A 147 -9.38 -5.67 3.14
C ALA A 147 -9.44 -7.12 2.61
N LYS A 148 -9.38 -8.13 3.50
CA LYS A 148 -9.58 -9.53 3.12
C LYS A 148 -11.00 -9.81 2.65
N GLU A 149 -12.00 -9.22 3.32
CA GLU A 149 -13.40 -9.33 2.88
C GLU A 149 -13.58 -8.77 1.47
N ALA A 150 -13.01 -7.60 1.18
CA ALA A 150 -13.05 -7.03 -0.16
C ALA A 150 -12.44 -7.96 -1.22
N ILE A 151 -11.30 -8.61 -0.92
CA ILE A 151 -10.65 -9.57 -1.83
C ILE A 151 -11.51 -10.82 -2.01
N ASN A 152 -12.06 -11.37 -0.94
CA ASN A 152 -12.79 -12.63 -0.96
C ASN A 152 -14.16 -12.50 -1.63
N SER A 153 -14.86 -11.38 -1.37
CA SER A 153 -16.20 -11.12 -1.93
C SER A 153 -16.14 -10.46 -3.31
N ASN A 154 -14.97 -9.99 -3.76
CA ASN A 154 -14.76 -9.17 -4.95
C ASN A 154 -15.62 -7.89 -4.96
N SER A 155 -15.99 -7.38 -3.78
CA SER A 155 -16.91 -6.26 -3.61
C SER A 155 -16.43 -5.31 -2.52
N LEU A 156 -17.11 -4.15 -2.41
CA LEU A 156 -16.85 -3.23 -1.30
C LEU A 156 -17.10 -3.92 0.04
N PRO A 157 -16.20 -3.72 1.05
CA PRO A 157 -16.34 -4.33 2.38
C PRO A 157 -17.40 -3.58 3.20
N LEU A 158 -18.67 -3.80 2.85
CA LEU A 158 -19.83 -3.17 3.48
C LEU A 158 -20.41 -4.01 4.64
N LYS A 159 -19.75 -5.10 4.99
CA LYS A 159 -20.15 -5.95 6.11
C LYS A 159 -19.12 -5.87 7.23
N ASN A 160 -19.62 -5.76 8.44
CA ASN A 160 -18.76 -5.90 9.61
C ASN A 160 -18.22 -7.35 9.66
N PRO A 161 -16.89 -7.54 9.68
CA PRO A 161 -16.28 -8.86 9.62
C PRO A 161 -16.57 -9.73 10.87
N PHE A 162 -17.05 -9.14 11.96
CA PHE A 162 -17.30 -9.86 13.22
C PHE A 162 -18.73 -10.38 13.36
N ASP A 163 -19.72 -9.67 12.82
CA ASP A 163 -21.15 -10.02 13.00
C ASP A 163 -21.95 -10.06 11.69
N ASN A 164 -21.30 -9.82 10.55
CA ASN A 164 -21.91 -9.74 9.23
C ASN A 164 -23.01 -8.67 9.06
N SER A 165 -23.17 -7.76 10.02
CA SER A 165 -24.10 -6.66 9.89
C SER A 165 -23.68 -5.71 8.77
N PHE A 166 -24.67 -5.06 8.14
CA PHE A 166 -24.36 -4.00 7.17
C PHE A 166 -23.75 -2.81 7.88
N PHE A 167 -22.59 -2.39 7.41
CA PHE A 167 -21.84 -1.31 8.00
C PHE A 167 -21.13 -0.48 6.93
N ILE A 168 -21.34 0.84 6.96
CA ILE A 168 -20.59 1.77 6.11
C ILE A 168 -19.43 2.30 6.95
N ASN A 169 -18.24 1.76 6.69
CA ASN A 169 -17.03 2.25 7.34
C ASN A 169 -16.59 3.57 6.68
N PRO A 170 -16.38 4.66 7.45
CA PRO A 170 -15.83 5.90 6.91
C PRO A 170 -14.44 5.72 6.27
N GLU A 171 -13.68 4.70 6.66
CA GLU A 171 -12.36 4.37 6.12
C GLU A 171 -12.40 3.39 4.94
N ILE A 172 -13.58 3.17 4.34
CA ILE A 172 -13.76 2.21 3.22
C ILE A 172 -12.77 2.45 2.07
N VAL A 173 -12.45 3.72 1.80
CA VAL A 173 -11.48 4.11 0.77
C VAL A 173 -10.10 3.55 1.06
N PHE A 174 -9.65 3.68 2.31
CA PHE A 174 -8.36 3.17 2.76
C PHE A 174 -8.30 1.64 2.70
N HIS A 175 -9.32 0.96 3.23
CA HIS A 175 -9.37 -0.51 3.21
C HIS A 175 -9.45 -1.08 1.79
N SER A 176 -10.20 -0.42 0.91
CA SER A 176 -10.28 -0.78 -0.51
C SER A 176 -8.94 -0.60 -1.22
N PHE A 177 -8.23 0.49 -0.94
CA PHE A 177 -6.90 0.75 -1.47
C PHE A 177 -5.88 -0.31 -0.99
N ILE A 178 -5.87 -0.62 0.31
CA ILE A 178 -5.01 -1.69 0.88
C ILE A 178 -5.31 -3.04 0.22
N ALA A 179 -6.59 -3.38 0.04
CA ALA A 179 -7.00 -4.60 -0.61
C ALA A 179 -6.49 -4.68 -2.06
N GLU A 180 -6.59 -3.56 -2.80
CA GLU A 180 -6.11 -3.47 -4.18
C GLU A 180 -4.60 -3.68 -4.28
N ILE A 181 -3.81 -2.96 -3.49
CA ILE A 181 -2.36 -3.11 -3.50
C ILE A 181 -1.95 -4.52 -3.09
N ALA A 182 -2.59 -5.11 -2.08
CA ALA A 182 -2.31 -6.49 -1.66
C ALA A 182 -2.65 -7.51 -2.75
N LEU A 183 -3.82 -7.38 -3.39
CA LEU A 183 -4.23 -8.23 -4.51
C LEU A 183 -3.27 -8.09 -5.69
N PHE A 184 -2.90 -6.87 -6.05
CA PHE A 184 -2.01 -6.55 -7.15
C PHE A 184 -0.59 -7.10 -6.95
N LEU A 185 -0.04 -6.93 -5.76
CA LEU A 185 1.28 -7.46 -5.42
C LEU A 185 1.27 -8.94 -5.05
N GLY A 186 0.09 -9.53 -4.84
CA GLY A 186 -0.06 -10.91 -4.39
C GLY A 186 0.45 -11.12 -2.96
N LEU A 187 0.20 -10.14 -2.08
CA LEU A 187 0.57 -10.17 -0.67
C LEU A 187 -0.48 -10.92 0.15
N ASP A 188 -0.01 -11.68 1.12
CA ASP A 188 -0.89 -12.19 2.18
C ASP A 188 -1.05 -11.08 3.25
N LEU A 189 -2.25 -10.51 3.30
CA LEU A 189 -2.56 -9.43 4.24
C LEU A 189 -2.36 -9.83 5.70
N LEU A 190 -2.55 -11.12 6.04
CA LEU A 190 -2.42 -11.54 7.42
C LEU A 190 -0.99 -11.43 7.94
N THR A 191 -0.02 -11.84 7.12
CA THR A 191 1.40 -11.90 7.52
C THR A 191 2.24 -10.74 7.00
N GLN A 192 1.72 -9.97 6.04
CA GLN A 192 2.47 -8.92 5.34
C GLN A 192 1.86 -7.52 5.49
N TYR A 193 0.73 -7.38 6.21
CA TYR A 193 0.08 -6.10 6.43
C TYR A 193 1.02 -5.08 7.10
N THR A 194 1.75 -5.51 8.10
CA THR A 194 2.70 -4.65 8.82
C THR A 194 3.77 -4.08 7.90
N LEU A 195 4.33 -4.91 7.01
CA LEU A 195 5.32 -4.44 6.02
C LEU A 195 4.69 -3.47 5.01
N LEU A 196 3.47 -3.75 4.57
CA LEU A 196 2.72 -2.87 3.67
C LEU A 196 2.42 -1.52 4.34
N SER A 197 2.00 -1.54 5.60
CA SER A 197 1.76 -0.33 6.40
C SER A 197 3.03 0.51 6.57
N ILE A 198 4.17 -0.13 6.92
CA ILE A 198 5.47 0.55 7.00
C ILE A 198 5.84 1.20 5.67
N PHE A 199 5.67 0.48 4.56
CA PHE A 199 5.97 0.98 3.23
C PHE A 199 5.11 2.20 2.86
N ILE A 200 3.79 2.12 3.07
CA ILE A 200 2.86 3.23 2.78
C ILE A 200 3.20 4.45 3.65
N ASN A 201 3.41 4.27 4.95
CA ASN A 201 3.77 5.37 5.84
C ASN A 201 5.10 6.03 5.44
N THR A 202 6.06 5.24 4.97
CA THR A 202 7.36 5.76 4.50
C THR A 202 7.21 6.58 3.21
N LEU A 203 6.26 6.23 2.34
CA LEU A 203 5.99 7.00 1.11
C LEU A 203 5.33 8.35 1.38
N LEU A 204 4.74 8.54 2.57
CA LEU A 204 4.05 9.78 2.95
C LEU A 204 4.99 10.81 3.61
N ILE A 205 6.23 10.42 3.92
CA ILE A 205 7.29 11.28 4.47
C ILE A 205 8.08 11.93 3.33
#